data_7649ad1d34e09944056271ce11560336
#
_entry.id   7649ad1d34e09944056271ce11560336
#
_cell.length_a   1.000
_cell.length_b   1.000
_cell.length_c   1.000
_cell.angle_alpha   90.00
_cell.angle_beta   90.00
_cell.angle_gamma   90.00
#
_symmetry.space_group_name_H-M   'P 1'
#
loop_
_entity.id
_entity.type
_entity.pdbx_description
1 polymer ?
#
loop_
_entity_poly.entity_id
_entity_poly.type
_entity_poly.pdbx_seq_one_letter_code
_entity_poly.pdbx_strand_id
1 'polypeptide(L)'
;MFGKLRCLTVIVLVLGLAPLVVNEAAAQVLRVTLLGTGSPSPRPNRFGAATLVEAGSKTLLIDAGRGASLRVWQLGIPLRQIDAVFVTHFHHDHISGLADLWLTGWLPPPFGQRQQALRVIGPTGIKDITQGLEDAYAWDIETRVVDEGLPRAGATFDVIEFSGPGLIYDQDNVRVTAFIVNHGELIKPAFGYRVDFANRSVLISGDTKFDRNIIEAGRGVDVVIHEVIVADERVFEKNPALTVIKSHHTTPEEAGIIFREIQPKLAVFTHLVSLSAPDIPELDLRDLVEQTRRTYDGPLVVGHDLMTIEVGENIVVYDRR
;
A
#
# COMPACT_ATOMS: atom_id res chain seq x y z
N MET A 1 11.16 64.29 61.55
CA MET A 1 11.09 62.82 61.34
C MET A 1 10.48 62.60 59.99
N PHE A 2 11.30 62.39 58.94
CA PHE A 2 10.80 62.22 57.58
C PHE A 2 10.91 60.72 57.20
N GLY A 3 9.76 60.09 57.02
CA GLY A 3 9.65 58.70 56.55
C GLY A 3 9.92 58.58 55.03
N LYS A 4 10.88 57.75 54.67
CA LYS A 4 11.19 57.43 53.22
C LYS A 4 10.20 56.42 52.70
N LEU A 5 9.44 56.83 51.72
CA LEU A 5 8.58 55.93 50.91
C LEU A 5 9.47 55.15 49.94
N ARG A 6 9.50 53.83 50.07
CA ARG A 6 10.18 52.97 49.09
C ARG A 6 9.16 52.55 47.97
N CYS A 7 9.44 53.00 46.76
CA CYS A 7 8.70 52.59 45.58
C CYS A 7 9.13 51.17 45.20
N LEU A 8 8.20 50.24 45.18
CA LEU A 8 8.41 48.85 44.73
C LEU A 8 8.09 48.76 43.21
N THR A 9 9.12 48.61 42.40
CA THR A 9 8.94 48.41 40.95
C THR A 9 8.60 46.94 40.71
N VAL A 10 7.39 46.65 40.23
CA VAL A 10 6.97 45.32 39.81
C VAL A 10 7.36 45.17 38.36
N ILE A 11 8.31 44.29 38.07
CA ILE A 11 8.65 43.88 36.69
C ILE A 11 7.70 42.76 36.27
N VAL A 12 6.78 43.03 35.36
CA VAL A 12 5.92 41.99 34.74
C VAL A 12 6.70 41.39 33.59
N LEU A 13 7.17 40.15 33.79
CA LEU A 13 7.78 39.36 32.70
C LEU A 13 6.68 38.80 31.80
N VAL A 14 6.48 39.39 30.61
CA VAL A 14 5.60 38.85 29.61
C VAL A 14 6.37 37.73 28.87
N LEU A 15 6.10 36.49 29.24
CA LEU A 15 6.54 35.31 28.48
C LEU A 15 5.74 35.26 27.17
N GLY A 16 6.35 35.75 26.09
CA GLY A 16 5.82 35.58 24.76
C GLY A 16 5.79 34.09 24.37
N LEU A 17 4.62 33.51 24.25
CA LEU A 17 4.41 32.23 23.58
C LEU A 17 4.78 32.44 22.11
N ALA A 18 5.98 32.01 21.70
CA ALA A 18 6.30 31.88 20.31
C ALA A 18 5.36 30.81 19.71
N PRO A 19 4.66 31.08 18.59
CA PRO A 19 3.89 30.04 17.94
C PRO A 19 4.85 28.94 17.49
N LEU A 20 4.54 27.69 17.84
CA LEU A 20 5.16 26.51 17.25
C LEU A 20 4.89 26.57 15.74
N VAL A 21 5.86 27.02 14.96
CA VAL A 21 5.86 26.86 13.50
C VAL A 21 6.02 25.36 13.28
N VAL A 22 4.89 24.65 13.17
CA VAL A 22 4.87 23.30 12.62
C VAL A 22 5.45 23.44 11.22
N ASN A 23 6.52 22.70 10.97
CA ASN A 23 7.24 22.78 9.69
C ASN A 23 6.29 22.29 8.60
N GLU A 24 5.63 23.19 7.87
CA GLU A 24 4.67 22.91 6.81
C GLU A 24 5.25 21.97 5.73
N ALA A 25 6.56 21.97 5.54
CA ALA A 25 7.23 21.10 4.59
C ALA A 25 7.16 19.62 4.98
N ALA A 26 7.18 19.29 6.28
CA ALA A 26 7.04 17.92 6.76
C ALA A 26 5.59 17.38 6.59
N ALA A 27 4.60 18.29 6.56
CA ALA A 27 3.18 17.95 6.38
C ALA A 27 2.80 17.67 4.91
N GLN A 28 3.70 17.91 3.95
CA GLN A 28 3.43 17.78 2.50
C GLN A 28 4.14 16.59 1.84
N VAL A 29 4.72 15.68 2.60
CA VAL A 29 5.39 14.50 2.05
C VAL A 29 4.37 13.38 1.84
N LEU A 30 4.37 12.82 0.63
CA LEU A 30 3.70 11.56 0.32
C LEU A 30 4.74 10.45 0.46
N ARG A 31 4.54 9.52 1.38
CA ARG A 31 5.45 8.41 1.64
C ARG A 31 4.78 7.09 1.29
N VAL A 32 5.50 6.24 0.57
CA VAL A 32 5.03 4.90 0.19
C VAL A 32 6.02 3.86 0.67
N THR A 33 5.55 2.89 1.45
CA THR A 33 6.37 1.76 1.93
C THR A 33 5.81 0.46 1.38
N LEU A 34 6.64 -0.31 0.68
CA LEU A 34 6.30 -1.64 0.20
C LEU A 34 6.36 -2.61 1.39
N LEU A 35 5.22 -2.99 1.95
CA LEU A 35 5.16 -3.92 3.07
C LEU A 35 5.40 -5.36 2.63
N GLY A 36 4.91 -5.70 1.43
CA GLY A 36 5.10 -7.00 0.82
C GLY A 36 5.21 -6.87 -0.69
N THR A 37 6.25 -7.47 -1.24
CA THR A 37 6.61 -7.39 -2.67
C THR A 37 6.58 -8.75 -3.35
N GLY A 38 6.10 -9.77 -2.64
CA GLY A 38 5.94 -11.14 -3.15
C GLY A 38 4.61 -11.36 -3.84
N SER A 39 4.50 -12.51 -4.45
CA SER A 39 3.37 -13.08 -5.16
C SER A 39 2.72 -14.21 -4.33
N PRO A 40 1.80 -15.03 -4.86
CA PRO A 40 1.23 -16.18 -4.14
C PRO A 40 2.28 -17.14 -3.57
N SER A 41 3.45 -17.25 -4.19
CA SER A 41 4.56 -18.10 -3.71
C SER A 41 5.03 -17.67 -2.32
N PRO A 42 5.01 -18.54 -1.30
CA PRO A 42 5.43 -18.18 0.05
C PRO A 42 6.96 -18.02 0.11
N ARG A 43 7.41 -16.80 0.40
CA ARG A 43 8.82 -16.45 0.53
C ARG A 43 9.07 -15.74 1.86
N PRO A 44 10.03 -16.18 2.69
CA PRO A 44 10.30 -15.54 3.98
C PRO A 44 10.78 -14.08 3.86
N ASN A 45 11.42 -13.73 2.75
CA ASN A 45 12.00 -12.41 2.49
C ASN A 45 11.11 -11.49 1.62
N ARG A 46 9.95 -12.00 1.13
CA ARG A 46 8.96 -11.24 0.37
C ARG A 46 7.56 -11.67 0.80
N PHE A 47 6.90 -10.82 1.55
CA PHE A 47 5.53 -11.06 2.02
C PHE A 47 4.52 -10.82 0.89
N GLY A 48 3.26 -11.20 1.11
CA GLY A 48 2.17 -10.99 0.15
C GLY A 48 1.94 -9.52 -0.15
N ALA A 49 1.34 -9.23 -1.29
CA ALA A 49 1.14 -7.87 -1.78
C ALA A 49 0.50 -6.95 -0.75
N ALA A 50 1.21 -5.89 -0.37
CA ALA A 50 0.72 -4.85 0.52
C ALA A 50 1.58 -3.60 0.38
N THR A 51 0.96 -2.44 0.20
CA THR A 51 1.63 -1.16 0.05
C THR A 51 1.02 -0.13 1.00
N LEU A 52 1.84 0.41 1.90
CA LEU A 52 1.44 1.46 2.84
C LEU A 52 1.66 2.84 2.22
N VAL A 53 0.66 3.70 2.29
CA VAL A 53 0.73 5.10 1.82
C VAL A 53 0.44 6.03 2.98
N GLU A 54 1.44 6.81 3.39
CA GLU A 54 1.32 7.86 4.40
C GLU A 54 1.24 9.21 3.67
N ALA A 55 0.12 9.91 3.81
CA ALA A 55 -0.17 11.16 3.11
C ALA A 55 -0.80 12.18 4.07
N GLY A 56 -0.01 13.15 4.54
CA GLY A 56 -0.45 14.09 5.56
C GLY A 56 -0.85 13.39 6.86
N SER A 57 -2.12 13.48 7.26
CA SER A 57 -2.66 12.81 8.44
C SER A 57 -3.18 11.40 8.15
N LYS A 58 -3.20 10.95 6.90
CA LYS A 58 -3.78 9.67 6.48
C LYS A 58 -2.75 8.58 6.32
N THR A 59 -3.11 7.40 6.77
CA THR A 59 -2.36 6.16 6.58
C THR A 59 -3.26 5.15 5.87
N LEU A 60 -2.98 4.92 4.60
CA LEU A 60 -3.76 4.05 3.73
C LEU A 60 -2.98 2.76 3.44
N LEU A 61 -3.68 1.65 3.36
CA LEU A 61 -3.09 0.38 2.98
C LEU A 61 -3.72 -0.09 1.67
N ILE A 62 -2.90 -0.34 0.66
CA ILE A 62 -3.32 -0.92 -0.62
C ILE A 62 -2.96 -2.39 -0.60
N ASP A 63 -3.99 -3.23 -0.63
CA ASP A 63 -3.96 -4.65 -0.37
C ASP A 63 -3.47 -5.03 1.04
N ALA A 64 -3.88 -6.19 1.51
CA ALA A 64 -3.52 -6.76 2.81
C ALA A 64 -3.13 -8.23 2.62
N GLY A 65 -2.06 -8.46 1.89
CA GLY A 65 -1.52 -9.79 1.70
C GLY A 65 -0.89 -10.39 2.95
N ARG A 66 -0.43 -11.63 2.84
CA ARG A 66 0.16 -12.38 3.93
C ARG A 66 1.26 -11.59 4.63
N GLY A 67 1.09 -11.34 5.94
CA GLY A 67 2.08 -10.68 6.78
C GLY A 67 2.04 -9.15 6.77
N ALA A 68 1.04 -8.52 6.15
CA ALA A 68 0.89 -7.06 6.14
C ALA A 68 0.89 -6.46 7.56
N SER A 69 0.14 -7.05 8.49
CA SER A 69 0.10 -6.65 9.90
C SER A 69 1.47 -6.69 10.58
N LEU A 70 2.25 -7.74 10.32
CA LEU A 70 3.61 -7.90 10.86
C LEU A 70 4.55 -6.79 10.35
N ARG A 71 4.43 -6.41 9.08
CA ARG A 71 5.24 -5.33 8.50
C ARG A 71 4.84 -3.95 9.02
N VAL A 72 3.53 -3.68 9.16
CA VAL A 72 3.06 -2.44 9.82
C VAL A 72 3.57 -2.37 11.25
N TRP A 73 3.48 -3.47 12.01
CA TRP A 73 4.02 -3.56 13.36
C TRP A 73 5.54 -3.33 13.43
N GLN A 74 6.29 -3.91 12.48
CA GLN A 74 7.75 -3.73 12.38
C GLN A 74 8.14 -2.27 12.14
N LEU A 75 7.29 -1.48 11.47
CA LEU A 75 7.48 -0.05 11.28
C LEU A 75 7.18 0.78 12.52
N GLY A 76 6.69 0.15 13.61
CA GLY A 76 6.27 0.85 14.82
C GLY A 76 4.96 1.63 14.66
N ILE A 77 4.17 1.33 13.61
CA ILE A 77 2.87 1.96 13.35
C ILE A 77 1.79 1.14 14.06
N PRO A 78 1.05 1.73 15.02
CA PRO A 78 -0.09 1.05 15.61
C PRO A 78 -1.15 0.71 14.56
N LEU A 79 -1.65 -0.53 14.55
CA LEU A 79 -2.59 -0.99 13.50
C LEU A 79 -3.89 -0.16 13.45
N ARG A 80 -4.29 0.49 14.56
CA ARG A 80 -5.44 1.44 14.59
C ARG A 80 -5.23 2.70 13.76
N GLN A 81 -3.99 3.01 13.37
CA GLN A 81 -3.69 4.19 12.56
C GLN A 81 -3.95 3.96 11.06
N ILE A 82 -4.26 2.73 10.65
CA ILE A 82 -4.72 2.48 9.28
C ILE A 82 -6.12 3.06 9.12
N ASP A 83 -6.23 4.16 8.36
CA ASP A 83 -7.49 4.86 8.10
C ASP A 83 -8.41 4.09 7.15
N ALA A 84 -7.83 3.43 6.15
CA ALA A 84 -8.56 2.60 5.20
C ALA A 84 -7.65 1.55 4.53
N VAL A 85 -8.23 0.40 4.22
CA VAL A 85 -7.65 -0.63 3.37
C VAL A 85 -8.34 -0.59 2.01
N PHE A 86 -7.57 -0.52 0.94
CA PHE A 86 -8.05 -0.58 -0.44
C PHE A 86 -7.69 -1.93 -1.03
N VAL A 87 -8.64 -2.63 -1.62
CA VAL A 87 -8.42 -3.95 -2.22
C VAL A 87 -8.46 -3.84 -3.73
N THR A 88 -7.39 -4.27 -4.41
CA THR A 88 -7.30 -4.21 -5.88
C THR A 88 -8.15 -5.28 -6.56
N HIS A 89 -8.08 -6.50 -6.08
CA HIS A 89 -8.85 -7.68 -6.52
C HIS A 89 -8.82 -8.77 -5.44
N PHE A 90 -9.43 -9.94 -5.71
CA PHE A 90 -9.71 -10.93 -4.66
C PHE A 90 -8.82 -12.17 -4.66
N HIS A 91 -7.67 -12.15 -5.32
CA HIS A 91 -6.70 -13.22 -5.11
C HIS A 91 -6.25 -13.25 -3.64
N HIS A 92 -6.04 -14.45 -3.12
CA HIS A 92 -5.77 -14.65 -1.70
C HIS A 92 -4.52 -13.94 -1.20
N ASP A 93 -3.50 -13.80 -2.03
CA ASP A 93 -2.24 -13.14 -1.66
C ASP A 93 -2.37 -11.61 -1.53
N HIS A 94 -3.49 -11.03 -1.97
CA HIS A 94 -3.86 -9.62 -1.76
C HIS A 94 -4.74 -9.38 -0.54
N ILE A 95 -5.42 -10.41 -0.02
CA ILE A 95 -6.41 -10.28 1.07
C ILE A 95 -6.17 -11.21 2.27
N SER A 96 -5.27 -12.19 2.17
CA SER A 96 -5.08 -13.21 3.21
C SER A 96 -4.61 -12.67 4.57
N GLY A 97 -4.02 -11.49 4.62
CA GLY A 97 -3.62 -10.80 5.85
C GLY A 97 -4.69 -9.87 6.43
N LEU A 98 -5.84 -9.69 5.74
CA LEU A 98 -6.89 -8.75 6.16
C LEU A 98 -7.48 -9.13 7.53
N ALA A 99 -7.75 -10.41 7.76
CA ALA A 99 -8.28 -10.88 9.03
C ALA A 99 -7.33 -10.61 10.20
N ASP A 100 -6.04 -10.87 10.01
CA ASP A 100 -5.01 -10.63 11.03
C ASP A 100 -4.85 -9.13 11.31
N LEU A 101 -4.79 -8.29 10.28
CA LEU A 101 -4.75 -6.83 10.40
C LEU A 101 -5.97 -6.30 11.18
N TRP A 102 -7.16 -6.80 10.83
CA TRP A 102 -8.44 -6.40 11.42
C TRP A 102 -8.52 -6.77 12.89
N LEU A 103 -8.34 -8.06 13.23
CA LEU A 103 -8.52 -8.53 14.60
C LEU A 103 -7.37 -8.09 15.52
N THR A 104 -6.12 -8.16 15.06
CA THR A 104 -4.98 -7.68 15.86
C THR A 104 -5.07 -6.17 16.10
N GLY A 105 -5.56 -5.41 15.13
CA GLY A 105 -5.81 -3.97 15.27
C GLY A 105 -6.87 -3.62 16.31
N TRP A 106 -7.80 -4.52 16.60
CA TRP A 106 -8.84 -4.38 17.63
C TRP A 106 -8.36 -4.72 19.04
N LEU A 107 -7.38 -5.61 19.19
CA LEU A 107 -6.86 -6.04 20.50
C LEU A 107 -6.35 -4.87 21.34
N PRO A 108 -6.33 -5.01 22.70
CA PRO A 108 -5.85 -3.98 23.61
C PRO A 108 -4.37 -3.61 23.37
N PRO A 109 -3.86 -2.54 24.01
CA PRO A 109 -2.45 -2.24 23.95
C PRO A 109 -1.58 -3.45 24.37
N PRO A 110 -0.40 -3.65 23.76
CA PRO A 110 0.28 -2.71 22.84
C PRO A 110 -0.13 -2.87 21.36
N PHE A 111 -1.02 -3.79 21.01
CA PHE A 111 -1.25 -4.24 19.63
C PHE A 111 -1.94 -3.20 18.73
N GLY A 112 -3.18 -2.87 19.01
CA GLY A 112 -3.96 -2.00 18.14
C GLY A 112 -4.80 -0.97 18.89
N GLN A 113 -5.81 -1.43 19.63
CA GLN A 113 -6.79 -0.61 20.36
C GLN A 113 -7.73 0.17 19.44
N ARG A 114 -8.09 -0.40 18.29
CA ARG A 114 -9.10 0.20 17.42
C ARG A 114 -10.47 0.08 18.08
N GLN A 115 -11.17 1.22 18.18
CA GLN A 115 -12.49 1.33 18.82
C GLN A 115 -13.62 1.37 17.79
N GLN A 116 -13.29 1.65 16.52
CA GLN A 116 -14.23 1.80 15.42
C GLN A 116 -14.04 0.69 14.39
N ALA A 117 -15.02 0.53 13.50
CA ALA A 117 -14.92 -0.37 12.36
C ALA A 117 -13.67 -0.11 11.52
N LEU A 118 -13.05 -1.16 10.99
CA LEU A 118 -12.00 -1.03 9.99
C LEU A 118 -12.63 -0.66 8.65
N ARG A 119 -12.24 0.48 8.10
CA ARG A 119 -12.71 0.86 6.77
C ARG A 119 -12.02 0.03 5.70
N VAL A 120 -12.82 -0.61 4.84
CA VAL A 120 -12.36 -1.37 3.68
C VAL A 120 -13.07 -0.84 2.44
N ILE A 121 -12.29 -0.46 1.43
CA ILE A 121 -12.77 0.07 0.16
C ILE A 121 -12.32 -0.90 -0.93
N GLY A 122 -13.25 -1.43 -1.69
CA GLY A 122 -12.92 -2.42 -2.71
C GLY A 122 -13.98 -2.53 -3.79
N PRO A 123 -13.67 -3.30 -4.85
CA PRO A 123 -14.62 -3.53 -5.91
C PRO A 123 -15.82 -4.39 -5.45
N THR A 124 -16.85 -4.45 -6.30
CA THR A 124 -18.04 -5.29 -6.09
C THR A 124 -17.64 -6.72 -5.70
N GLY A 125 -18.17 -7.20 -4.58
CA GLY A 125 -17.84 -8.47 -3.93
C GLY A 125 -17.05 -8.34 -2.62
N ILE A 126 -16.47 -7.17 -2.31
CA ILE A 126 -15.72 -6.97 -1.06
C ILE A 126 -16.61 -7.10 0.18
N LYS A 127 -17.90 -6.76 0.07
CA LYS A 127 -18.87 -6.94 1.15
C LYS A 127 -19.03 -8.41 1.54
N ASP A 128 -19.09 -9.30 0.57
CA ASP A 128 -19.24 -10.72 0.82
C ASP A 128 -18.00 -11.29 1.51
N ILE A 129 -16.82 -10.82 1.12
CA ILE A 129 -15.55 -11.23 1.75
C ILE A 129 -15.50 -10.75 3.19
N THR A 130 -15.80 -9.49 3.47
CA THR A 130 -15.76 -8.95 4.83
C THR A 130 -16.82 -9.58 5.73
N GLN A 131 -18.03 -9.81 5.22
CA GLN A 131 -19.07 -10.55 5.96
C GLN A 131 -18.63 -11.98 6.26
N GLY A 132 -18.03 -12.67 5.27
CA GLY A 132 -17.50 -14.01 5.47
C GLY A 132 -16.40 -14.07 6.54
N LEU A 133 -15.57 -13.04 6.67
CA LEU A 133 -14.58 -12.91 7.73
C LEU A 133 -15.26 -12.69 9.11
N GLU A 134 -16.24 -11.80 9.20
CA GLU A 134 -17.00 -11.60 10.45
C GLU A 134 -17.66 -12.90 10.91
N ASP A 135 -18.27 -13.63 9.99
CA ASP A 135 -18.91 -14.94 10.30
C ASP A 135 -17.87 -15.99 10.72
N ALA A 136 -16.74 -16.06 10.05
CA ALA A 136 -15.68 -17.03 10.36
C ALA A 136 -15.05 -16.80 11.74
N TYR A 137 -14.95 -15.56 12.18
CA TYR A 137 -14.36 -15.21 13.47
C TYR A 137 -15.39 -14.86 14.55
N ALA A 138 -16.67 -15.09 14.31
CA ALA A 138 -17.75 -14.75 15.23
C ALA A 138 -17.53 -15.32 16.65
N TRP A 139 -17.00 -16.52 16.78
CA TRP A 139 -16.72 -17.14 18.08
C TRP A 139 -15.64 -16.38 18.86
N ASP A 140 -14.53 -16.01 18.23
CA ASP A 140 -13.44 -15.25 18.86
C ASP A 140 -13.93 -13.85 19.26
N ILE A 141 -14.68 -13.20 18.38
CA ILE A 141 -15.26 -11.86 18.61
C ILE A 141 -16.19 -11.89 19.82
N GLU A 142 -17.15 -12.83 19.87
CA GLU A 142 -18.08 -12.95 20.99
C GLU A 142 -17.36 -13.21 22.31
N THR A 143 -16.39 -14.14 22.29
CA THR A 143 -15.61 -14.47 23.47
C THR A 143 -14.89 -13.23 24.02
N ARG A 144 -14.20 -12.48 23.18
CA ARG A 144 -13.46 -11.29 23.63
C ARG A 144 -14.35 -10.13 24.06
N VAL A 145 -15.51 -9.98 23.42
CA VAL A 145 -16.48 -8.97 23.85
C VAL A 145 -17.00 -9.27 25.26
N VAL A 146 -17.29 -10.54 25.55
CA VAL A 146 -17.85 -10.97 26.85
C VAL A 146 -16.77 -11.07 27.93
N ASP A 147 -15.64 -11.70 27.63
CA ASP A 147 -14.59 -12.03 28.60
C ASP A 147 -13.62 -10.87 28.85
N GLU A 148 -13.21 -10.19 27.77
CA GLU A 148 -12.24 -9.11 27.83
C GLU A 148 -12.89 -7.71 27.81
N GLY A 149 -14.21 -7.62 27.58
CA GLY A 149 -14.93 -6.34 27.51
C GLY A 149 -14.54 -5.47 26.30
N LEU A 150 -14.03 -6.06 25.21
CA LEU A 150 -13.63 -5.30 24.05
C LEU A 150 -14.84 -4.71 23.31
N PRO A 151 -14.72 -3.49 22.77
CA PRO A 151 -15.82 -2.84 22.06
C PRO A 151 -16.10 -3.57 20.73
N ARG A 152 -17.31 -4.11 20.57
CA ARG A 152 -17.73 -4.82 19.37
C ARG A 152 -17.52 -4.01 18.09
N ALA A 153 -17.71 -2.71 18.13
CA ALA A 153 -17.50 -1.83 16.97
C ALA A 153 -16.08 -1.93 16.38
N GLY A 154 -15.06 -2.20 17.21
CA GLY A 154 -13.69 -2.43 16.73
C GLY A 154 -13.52 -3.75 15.96
N ALA A 155 -14.44 -4.69 16.13
CA ALA A 155 -14.47 -5.98 15.44
C ALA A 155 -15.51 -6.02 14.31
N THR A 156 -15.74 -4.89 13.63
CA THR A 156 -16.61 -4.80 12.45
C THR A 156 -15.87 -4.13 11.30
N PHE A 157 -16.44 -4.23 10.10
CA PHE A 157 -15.96 -3.52 8.92
C PHE A 157 -16.89 -2.36 8.54
N ASP A 158 -16.33 -1.23 8.12
CA ASP A 158 -17.00 -0.14 7.42
C ASP A 158 -16.67 -0.26 5.93
N VAL A 159 -17.58 -0.86 5.16
CA VAL A 159 -17.30 -1.30 3.79
C VAL A 159 -17.86 -0.32 2.77
N ILE A 160 -16.97 0.19 1.91
CA ILE A 160 -17.33 0.97 0.73
C ILE A 160 -17.04 0.13 -0.51
N GLU A 161 -18.10 -0.26 -1.21
CA GLU A 161 -18.00 -1.03 -2.44
C GLU A 161 -18.23 -0.13 -3.65
N PHE A 162 -17.38 -0.26 -4.67
CA PHE A 162 -17.52 0.45 -5.93
C PHE A 162 -17.52 -0.50 -7.13
N SER A 163 -18.18 -0.09 -8.23
CA SER A 163 -18.38 -0.96 -9.40
C SER A 163 -17.63 -0.51 -10.66
N GLY A 164 -16.94 0.63 -10.62
CA GLY A 164 -16.27 1.17 -11.80
C GLY A 164 -15.13 2.14 -11.46
N PRO A 165 -14.37 2.59 -12.47
CA PRO A 165 -13.28 3.52 -12.29
C PRO A 165 -13.78 4.90 -11.83
N GLY A 166 -12.96 5.64 -11.10
CA GLY A 166 -13.26 6.99 -10.64
C GLY A 166 -12.67 7.31 -9.27
N LEU A 167 -13.01 8.49 -8.77
CA LEU A 167 -12.63 8.94 -7.43
C LEU A 167 -13.41 8.13 -6.39
N ILE A 168 -12.71 7.36 -5.55
CA ILE A 168 -13.32 6.47 -4.54
C ILE A 168 -13.02 6.90 -3.11
N TYR A 169 -12.09 7.84 -2.92
CA TYR A 169 -11.73 8.40 -1.63
C TYR A 169 -11.26 9.84 -1.80
N ASP A 170 -11.78 10.75 -0.96
CA ASP A 170 -11.39 12.16 -0.92
C ASP A 170 -11.52 12.68 0.52
N GLN A 171 -10.43 12.66 1.28
CA GLN A 171 -10.40 13.12 2.67
C GLN A 171 -9.04 13.78 2.98
N ASP A 172 -9.09 14.91 3.69
CA ASP A 172 -7.91 15.65 4.14
C ASP A 172 -6.89 15.94 3.01
N ASN A 173 -7.40 16.29 1.82
CA ASN A 173 -6.66 16.53 0.59
C ASN A 173 -5.94 15.30 0.02
N VAL A 174 -6.22 14.10 0.55
CA VAL A 174 -5.76 12.82 -0.02
C VAL A 174 -6.86 12.28 -0.92
N ARG A 175 -6.55 12.05 -2.18
CA ARG A 175 -7.49 11.52 -3.18
C ARG A 175 -7.00 10.19 -3.70
N VAL A 176 -7.90 9.20 -3.74
CA VAL A 176 -7.62 7.90 -4.37
C VAL A 176 -8.59 7.70 -5.53
N THR A 177 -8.02 7.52 -6.71
CA THR A 177 -8.76 7.23 -7.95
C THR A 177 -8.50 5.80 -8.37
N ALA A 178 -9.56 5.00 -8.53
CA ALA A 178 -9.49 3.65 -9.07
C ALA A 178 -9.51 3.69 -10.59
N PHE A 179 -8.72 2.84 -11.22
CA PHE A 179 -8.76 2.60 -12.68
C PHE A 179 -8.78 1.10 -12.96
N ILE A 180 -9.51 0.69 -14.01
CA ILE A 180 -9.62 -0.72 -14.38
C ILE A 180 -8.28 -1.20 -14.93
N VAL A 181 -7.90 -2.43 -14.55
CA VAL A 181 -6.75 -3.15 -15.12
C VAL A 181 -7.19 -4.52 -15.63
N ASN A 182 -6.39 -5.10 -16.52
CA ASN A 182 -6.70 -6.39 -17.14
C ASN A 182 -5.85 -7.52 -16.54
N HIS A 183 -6.35 -8.16 -15.51
CA HIS A 183 -5.68 -9.32 -14.89
C HIS A 183 -6.12 -10.68 -15.48
N GLY A 184 -6.85 -10.67 -16.61
CA GLY A 184 -7.35 -11.85 -17.29
C GLY A 184 -8.87 -11.83 -17.42
N GLU A 185 -9.40 -12.77 -18.21
CA GLU A 185 -10.83 -12.78 -18.55
C GLU A 185 -11.74 -13.16 -17.37
N LEU A 186 -11.26 -14.02 -16.48
CA LEU A 186 -12.04 -14.53 -15.35
C LEU A 186 -11.73 -13.80 -14.02
N ILE A 187 -10.65 -13.02 -13.95
CA ILE A 187 -10.24 -12.30 -12.74
C ILE A 187 -10.79 -10.88 -12.82
N LYS A 188 -12.08 -10.76 -12.54
CA LYS A 188 -12.83 -9.50 -12.59
C LYS A 188 -13.74 -9.41 -11.36
N PRO A 189 -13.84 -8.23 -10.75
CA PRO A 189 -13.17 -6.97 -11.09
C PRO A 189 -11.69 -6.93 -10.64
N ALA A 190 -10.85 -6.16 -11.37
CA ALA A 190 -9.48 -5.87 -10.99
C ALA A 190 -9.17 -4.38 -11.25
N PHE A 191 -8.53 -3.72 -10.28
CA PHE A 191 -8.25 -2.29 -10.31
C PHE A 191 -6.81 -1.99 -9.88
N GLY A 192 -6.27 -0.92 -10.43
CA GLY A 192 -5.14 -0.18 -9.87
C GLY A 192 -5.61 1.10 -9.21
N TYR A 193 -4.74 1.74 -8.45
CA TYR A 193 -5.04 2.97 -7.72
C TYR A 193 -4.01 4.06 -8.00
N ARG A 194 -4.50 5.28 -8.18
CA ARG A 194 -3.69 6.49 -8.15
C ARG A 194 -4.00 7.24 -6.87
N VAL A 195 -2.97 7.58 -6.10
CA VAL A 195 -3.07 8.40 -4.89
C VAL A 195 -2.43 9.76 -5.17
N ASP A 196 -3.21 10.82 -4.98
CA ASP A 196 -2.76 12.20 -5.13
C ASP A 196 -2.82 12.93 -3.78
N PHE A 197 -1.74 13.63 -3.42
CA PHE A 197 -1.62 14.45 -2.21
C PHE A 197 -0.59 15.57 -2.40
N ALA A 198 -0.95 16.81 -2.05
CA ALA A 198 -0.04 17.96 -2.01
C ALA A 198 0.79 18.15 -3.31
N ASN A 199 0.16 18.02 -4.48
CA ASN A 199 0.79 18.04 -5.81
C ASN A 199 1.84 16.93 -6.01
N ARG A 200 1.73 15.83 -5.27
CA ARG A 200 2.50 14.60 -5.44
C ARG A 200 1.54 13.47 -5.78
N SER A 201 2.06 12.47 -6.48
CA SER A 201 1.22 11.36 -6.89
C SER A 201 2.00 10.06 -7.01
N VAL A 202 1.32 8.96 -6.65
CA VAL A 202 1.80 7.60 -6.86
C VAL A 202 0.71 6.78 -7.55
N LEU A 203 1.11 5.95 -8.52
CA LEU A 203 0.26 4.95 -9.13
C LEU A 203 0.71 3.57 -8.67
N ILE A 204 -0.25 2.72 -8.30
CA ILE A 204 -0.06 1.32 -7.91
C ILE A 204 -0.90 0.48 -8.87
N SER A 205 -0.26 -0.40 -9.65
CA SER A 205 -0.93 -1.12 -10.74
C SER A 205 -2.00 -2.13 -10.27
N GLY A 206 -1.84 -2.71 -9.06
CA GLY A 206 -2.45 -4.02 -8.80
C GLY A 206 -1.87 -5.07 -9.76
N ASP A 207 -2.49 -6.23 -9.86
CA ASP A 207 -2.07 -7.27 -10.80
C ASP A 207 -2.71 -7.06 -12.16
N THR A 208 -1.90 -7.17 -13.22
CA THR A 208 -2.35 -6.86 -14.57
C THR A 208 -1.38 -7.36 -15.63
N LYS A 209 -1.86 -7.78 -16.76
CA LYS A 209 -1.05 -7.79 -17.98
C LYS A 209 -0.91 -6.38 -18.54
N PHE A 210 -0.12 -6.20 -19.60
CA PHE A 210 -0.02 -4.88 -20.27
C PHE A 210 -1.40 -4.28 -20.53
N ASP A 211 -1.62 -3.07 -19.98
CA ASP A 211 -2.90 -2.36 -20.13
C ASP A 211 -2.67 -0.85 -20.35
N ARG A 212 -3.32 -0.30 -21.37
CA ARG A 212 -3.25 1.14 -21.69
C ARG A 212 -3.90 2.03 -20.64
N ASN A 213 -4.84 1.51 -19.86
CA ASN A 213 -5.47 2.26 -18.77
C ASN A 213 -4.44 2.69 -17.71
N ILE A 214 -3.37 1.89 -17.52
CA ILE A 214 -2.27 2.26 -16.61
C ILE A 214 -1.52 3.49 -17.14
N ILE A 215 -1.28 3.53 -18.45
CA ILE A 215 -0.60 4.66 -19.09
C ILE A 215 -1.45 5.93 -18.96
N GLU A 216 -2.76 5.82 -19.17
CA GLU A 216 -3.68 6.96 -19.07
C GLU A 216 -3.79 7.46 -17.62
N ALA A 217 -3.99 6.57 -16.66
CA ALA A 217 -4.04 6.90 -15.23
C ALA A 217 -2.70 7.45 -14.70
N GLY A 218 -1.60 6.98 -15.30
CA GLY A 218 -0.23 7.34 -14.95
C GLY A 218 0.27 8.67 -15.48
N ARG A 219 -0.50 9.37 -16.31
CA ARG A 219 -0.05 10.67 -16.86
C ARG A 219 0.27 11.66 -15.75
N GLY A 220 1.53 12.13 -15.74
CA GLY A 220 2.01 13.12 -14.79
C GLY A 220 2.17 12.61 -13.34
N VAL A 221 2.18 11.29 -13.09
CA VAL A 221 2.50 10.78 -11.77
C VAL A 221 3.99 10.87 -11.47
N ASP A 222 4.32 11.07 -10.20
CA ASP A 222 5.72 11.13 -9.76
C ASP A 222 6.33 9.72 -9.68
N VAL A 223 5.60 8.74 -9.16
CA VAL A 223 6.08 7.37 -8.95
C VAL A 223 5.07 6.37 -9.51
N VAL A 224 5.55 5.37 -10.22
CA VAL A 224 4.77 4.21 -10.66
C VAL A 224 5.29 2.96 -9.93
N ILE A 225 4.41 2.29 -9.18
CA ILE A 225 4.66 1.00 -8.53
C ILE A 225 3.90 -0.05 -9.32
N HIS A 226 4.63 -0.96 -9.97
CA HIS A 226 4.06 -1.91 -10.93
C HIS A 226 4.45 -3.34 -10.61
N GLU A 227 3.51 -4.26 -10.78
CA GLU A 227 3.78 -5.69 -10.71
C GLU A 227 4.63 -6.15 -11.91
N VAL A 228 5.23 -7.33 -11.83
CA VAL A 228 5.96 -7.91 -12.97
C VAL A 228 6.11 -9.42 -12.83
N ILE A 229 5.96 -10.13 -13.98
CA ILE A 229 6.36 -11.53 -14.09
C ILE A 229 7.73 -11.63 -14.77
N VAL A 230 8.63 -12.38 -14.16
CA VAL A 230 9.96 -12.67 -14.73
C VAL A 230 10.23 -14.17 -14.72
N ALA A 231 10.50 -14.73 -15.90
CA ALA A 231 10.86 -16.15 -16.07
C ALA A 231 11.65 -16.34 -17.35
N ASP A 232 12.52 -17.36 -17.35
CA ASP A 232 13.13 -17.86 -18.58
C ASP A 232 12.07 -18.50 -19.47
N GLU A 233 12.05 -18.19 -20.76
CA GLU A 233 11.06 -18.72 -21.71
C GLU A 233 11.03 -20.26 -21.73
N ARG A 234 12.15 -20.92 -21.48
CA ARG A 234 12.25 -22.38 -21.36
C ARG A 234 11.37 -22.97 -20.24
N VAL A 235 11.02 -22.17 -19.21
CA VAL A 235 10.09 -22.60 -18.16
C VAL A 235 8.72 -22.89 -18.73
N PHE A 236 8.24 -22.04 -19.66
CA PHE A 236 6.94 -22.21 -20.33
C PHE A 236 6.96 -23.31 -21.39
N GLU A 237 8.10 -23.49 -22.06
CA GLU A 237 8.30 -24.63 -22.98
C GLU A 237 8.23 -25.98 -22.25
N LYS A 238 8.87 -26.08 -21.07
CA LYS A 238 8.84 -27.29 -20.24
C LYS A 238 7.52 -27.51 -19.53
N ASN A 239 6.82 -26.46 -19.14
CA ASN A 239 5.53 -26.52 -18.47
C ASN A 239 4.54 -25.53 -19.09
N PRO A 240 3.88 -25.90 -20.20
CA PRO A 240 2.92 -25.04 -20.88
C PRO A 240 1.76 -24.57 -19.99
N ALA A 241 1.43 -25.29 -18.91
CA ALA A 241 0.39 -24.87 -17.96
C ALA A 241 0.73 -23.53 -17.27
N LEU A 242 2.01 -23.19 -17.12
CA LEU A 242 2.44 -21.91 -16.55
C LEU A 242 2.24 -20.71 -17.50
N THR A 243 1.96 -20.96 -18.79
CA THR A 243 1.66 -19.89 -19.76
C THR A 243 0.41 -19.09 -19.35
N VAL A 244 -0.54 -19.74 -18.66
CA VAL A 244 -1.71 -19.05 -18.14
C VAL A 244 -1.32 -17.98 -17.12
N ILE A 245 -0.33 -18.23 -16.26
CA ILE A 245 0.18 -17.25 -15.30
C ILE A 245 0.81 -16.07 -16.04
N LYS A 246 1.67 -16.35 -17.05
CA LYS A 246 2.26 -15.31 -17.90
C LYS A 246 1.19 -14.43 -18.57
N SER A 247 0.07 -15.01 -19.00
CA SER A 247 -1.01 -14.26 -19.67
C SER A 247 -1.79 -13.32 -18.75
N HIS A 248 -1.58 -13.39 -17.44
CA HIS A 248 -2.25 -12.56 -16.43
C HIS A 248 -1.36 -11.43 -15.90
N HIS A 249 -0.06 -11.44 -16.20
CA HIS A 249 0.93 -10.52 -15.65
C HIS A 249 1.71 -9.78 -16.75
N THR A 250 2.33 -8.67 -16.38
CA THR A 250 3.13 -7.82 -17.26
C THR A 250 4.56 -8.30 -17.31
N THR A 251 5.12 -8.50 -18.50
CA THR A 251 6.55 -8.82 -18.69
C THR A 251 7.44 -7.59 -18.43
N PRO A 252 8.76 -7.76 -18.18
CA PRO A 252 9.67 -6.64 -17.96
C PRO A 252 9.73 -5.66 -19.13
N GLU A 253 9.72 -6.16 -20.38
CA GLU A 253 9.71 -5.32 -21.58
C GLU A 253 8.41 -4.52 -21.72
N GLU A 254 7.27 -5.14 -21.44
CA GLU A 254 5.96 -4.46 -21.44
C GLU A 254 5.88 -3.40 -20.36
N ALA A 255 6.36 -3.69 -19.14
CA ALA A 255 6.46 -2.71 -18.07
C ALA A 255 7.36 -1.53 -18.46
N GLY A 256 8.48 -1.80 -19.14
CA GLY A 256 9.35 -0.77 -19.68
C GLY A 256 8.63 0.14 -20.70
N ILE A 257 7.75 -0.43 -21.55
CA ILE A 257 6.91 0.36 -22.46
C ILE A 257 5.96 1.27 -21.66
N ILE A 258 5.30 0.74 -20.63
CA ILE A 258 4.41 1.52 -19.75
C ILE A 258 5.19 2.69 -19.11
N PHE A 259 6.35 2.41 -18.53
CA PHE A 259 7.19 3.44 -17.89
C PHE A 259 7.67 4.51 -18.87
N ARG A 260 8.05 4.11 -20.09
CA ARG A 260 8.46 5.03 -21.14
C ARG A 260 7.32 5.96 -21.58
N GLU A 261 6.09 5.45 -21.64
CA GLU A 261 4.92 6.26 -22.04
C GLU A 261 4.48 7.22 -20.90
N ILE A 262 4.61 6.80 -19.64
CA ILE A 262 4.24 7.60 -18.45
C ILE A 262 5.33 8.62 -18.13
N GLN A 263 6.62 8.25 -18.26
CA GLN A 263 7.79 9.02 -17.84
C GLN A 263 7.77 9.45 -16.37
N PRO A 264 7.58 8.51 -15.40
CA PRO A 264 7.59 8.85 -14.00
C PRO A 264 8.98 9.32 -13.55
N LYS A 265 9.05 10.08 -12.45
CA LYS A 265 10.33 10.40 -11.80
C LYS A 265 11.02 9.15 -11.25
N LEU A 266 10.24 8.11 -10.89
CA LEU A 266 10.73 6.80 -10.48
C LEU A 266 9.73 5.70 -10.85
N ALA A 267 10.20 4.66 -11.52
CA ALA A 267 9.51 3.39 -11.70
C ALA A 267 9.99 2.38 -10.65
N VAL A 268 9.06 1.61 -10.08
CA VAL A 268 9.33 0.65 -8.99
C VAL A 268 8.64 -0.66 -9.30
N PHE A 269 9.35 -1.76 -9.27
CA PHE A 269 8.73 -3.07 -9.34
C PHE A 269 8.32 -3.58 -7.97
N THR A 270 7.13 -4.16 -7.89
CA THR A 270 6.58 -4.90 -6.74
C THR A 270 5.93 -6.18 -7.23
N HIS A 271 5.32 -6.96 -6.35
CA HIS A 271 4.60 -8.20 -6.70
C HIS A 271 5.37 -9.04 -7.73
N LEU A 272 6.58 -9.48 -7.34
CA LEU A 272 7.48 -10.18 -8.26
C LEU A 272 7.03 -11.62 -8.45
N VAL A 273 6.41 -11.92 -9.59
CA VAL A 273 6.05 -13.28 -10.00
C VAL A 273 7.27 -13.92 -10.68
N SER A 274 8.05 -14.68 -9.92
CA SER A 274 9.23 -15.35 -10.43
C SER A 274 8.96 -16.85 -10.57
N LEU A 275 9.18 -17.39 -11.77
CA LEU A 275 8.91 -18.78 -12.09
C LEU A 275 10.22 -19.53 -12.43
N SER A 276 10.26 -20.81 -12.08
CA SER A 276 11.36 -21.72 -12.35
C SER A 276 10.88 -23.10 -12.77
N ALA A 277 11.78 -23.93 -13.24
CA ALA A 277 11.56 -25.36 -13.45
C ALA A 277 12.75 -26.15 -12.87
N PRO A 278 12.68 -27.48 -12.68
CA PRO A 278 13.73 -28.25 -12.01
C PRO A 278 15.16 -27.99 -12.49
N ASP A 279 15.37 -27.79 -13.79
CA ASP A 279 16.69 -27.53 -14.38
C ASP A 279 16.82 -26.08 -14.90
N ILE A 280 15.89 -25.21 -14.57
CA ILE A 280 15.86 -23.81 -15.00
C ILE A 280 15.64 -22.96 -13.76
N PRO A 281 16.70 -22.34 -13.20
CA PRO A 281 16.57 -21.50 -12.01
C PRO A 281 15.70 -20.27 -12.28
N GLU A 282 15.22 -19.66 -11.22
CA GLU A 282 14.62 -18.33 -11.30
C GLU A 282 15.64 -17.34 -11.86
N LEU A 283 15.15 -16.44 -12.72
CA LEU A 283 15.93 -15.29 -13.14
C LEU A 283 16.17 -14.36 -11.94
N ASP A 284 17.34 -13.74 -11.90
CA ASP A 284 17.68 -12.82 -10.83
C ASP A 284 17.15 -11.39 -11.10
N LEU A 285 17.34 -10.50 -10.13
CA LEU A 285 16.89 -9.11 -10.26
C LEU A 285 17.68 -8.34 -11.34
N ARG A 286 18.87 -8.79 -11.73
CA ARG A 286 19.64 -8.20 -12.83
C ARG A 286 18.99 -8.53 -14.16
N ASP A 287 18.55 -9.79 -14.34
CA ASP A 287 17.83 -10.22 -15.54
C ASP A 287 16.55 -9.38 -15.73
N LEU A 288 15.79 -9.17 -14.65
CA LEU A 288 14.60 -8.32 -14.65
C LEU A 288 14.91 -6.88 -15.14
N VAL A 289 15.95 -6.28 -14.55
CA VAL A 289 16.37 -4.92 -14.93
C VAL A 289 16.86 -4.90 -16.38
N GLU A 290 17.65 -5.87 -16.81
CA GLU A 290 18.23 -5.97 -18.15
C GLU A 290 17.12 -6.09 -19.22
N GLN A 291 16.11 -6.92 -18.98
CA GLN A 291 14.95 -7.05 -19.87
C GLN A 291 14.15 -5.75 -19.94
N THR A 292 13.90 -5.09 -18.80
CA THR A 292 13.20 -3.80 -18.78
C THR A 292 13.96 -2.71 -19.53
N ARG A 293 15.31 -2.71 -19.42
CA ARG A 293 16.20 -1.76 -20.09
C ARG A 293 16.16 -1.83 -21.62
N ARG A 294 15.61 -2.87 -22.20
CA ARG A 294 15.38 -2.97 -23.65
C ARG A 294 14.34 -1.94 -24.15
N THR A 295 13.47 -1.47 -23.27
CA THR A 295 12.34 -0.59 -23.60
C THR A 295 12.24 0.68 -22.76
N TYR A 296 13.03 0.80 -21.67
CA TYR A 296 13.00 1.96 -20.76
C TYR A 296 14.36 2.30 -20.17
N ASP A 297 14.79 3.56 -20.34
CA ASP A 297 16.09 4.08 -19.85
C ASP A 297 15.98 4.96 -18.59
N GLY A 298 14.75 5.27 -18.15
CA GLY A 298 14.51 6.18 -17.02
C GLY A 298 14.83 5.57 -15.65
N PRO A 299 14.62 6.33 -14.55
CA PRO A 299 14.86 5.86 -13.18
C PRO A 299 14.01 4.64 -12.83
N LEU A 300 14.68 3.56 -12.39
CA LEU A 300 14.07 2.27 -12.08
C LEU A 300 14.71 1.65 -10.85
N VAL A 301 13.89 1.13 -9.95
CA VAL A 301 14.31 0.27 -8.83
C VAL A 301 13.45 -1.00 -8.76
N VAL A 302 14.04 -2.09 -8.28
CA VAL A 302 13.30 -3.29 -7.94
C VAL A 302 12.98 -3.24 -6.46
N GLY A 303 11.70 -3.23 -6.12
CA GLY A 303 11.23 -3.15 -4.75
C GLY A 303 11.56 -4.39 -3.94
N HIS A 304 11.68 -4.18 -2.66
CA HIS A 304 11.77 -5.23 -1.62
C HIS A 304 10.97 -4.80 -0.39
N ASP A 305 10.67 -5.75 0.48
CA ASP A 305 9.89 -5.48 1.68
C ASP A 305 10.56 -4.42 2.55
N LEU A 306 9.76 -3.46 3.04
CA LEU A 306 10.15 -2.29 3.82
C LEU A 306 10.96 -1.21 3.07
N MET A 307 11.13 -1.35 1.74
CA MET A 307 11.59 -0.22 0.93
C MET A 307 10.59 0.91 1.03
N THR A 308 11.07 2.10 1.33
CA THR A 308 10.27 3.31 1.45
C THR A 308 10.68 4.32 0.39
N ILE A 309 9.68 4.92 -0.25
CA ILE A 309 9.82 5.96 -1.26
C ILE A 309 9.16 7.22 -0.70
N GLU A 310 9.94 8.26 -0.51
CA GLU A 310 9.48 9.57 -0.09
C GLU A 310 9.35 10.47 -1.31
N VAL A 311 8.10 10.89 -1.61
CA VAL A 311 7.74 11.68 -2.79
C VAL A 311 7.61 13.13 -2.38
N GLY A 312 8.75 13.84 -2.37
CA GLY A 312 8.86 15.26 -2.10
C GLY A 312 9.14 16.07 -3.39
N GLU A 313 9.93 17.13 -3.27
CA GLU A 313 10.52 17.79 -4.44
C GLU A 313 11.45 16.84 -5.17
N ASN A 314 12.23 16.09 -4.41
CA ASN A 314 13.05 14.98 -4.88
C ASN A 314 12.44 13.67 -4.40
N ILE A 315 12.70 12.61 -5.16
CA ILE A 315 12.37 11.24 -4.73
C ILE A 315 13.53 10.70 -3.90
N VAL A 316 13.24 10.24 -2.69
CA VAL A 316 14.23 9.58 -1.82
C VAL A 316 13.78 8.15 -1.58
N VAL A 317 14.69 7.20 -1.79
CA VAL A 317 14.44 5.77 -1.55
C VAL A 317 15.35 5.30 -0.43
N TYR A 318 14.79 4.63 0.57
CA TYR A 318 15.53 4.09 1.70
C TYR A 318 14.83 2.88 2.34
N ASP A 319 15.58 2.14 3.16
CA ASP A 319 15.02 1.04 3.94
C ASP A 319 14.49 1.56 5.28
N ARG A 320 13.26 1.21 5.59
CA ARG A 320 12.62 1.51 6.87
C ARG A 320 12.60 0.21 7.70
N ARG A 321 13.61 0.04 8.55
CA ARG A 321 13.76 -1.15 9.43
C ARG A 321 13.59 -0.78 10.88
#